data_9c083ac073b7d5e6e6a48c00faaa3ab2
#
_entry.id   9c083ac073b7d5e6e6a48c00faaa3ab2
#
_cell.length_a   1.000
_cell.length_b   1.000
_cell.length_c   1.000
_cell.angle_alpha   90.00
_cell.angle_beta   90.00
_cell.angle_gamma   90.00
#
_symmetry.space_group_name_H-M   'P 1'
#
loop_
_entity.id
_entity.type
_entity.pdbx_description
1 polymer ?
#
loop_
_entity_poly.entity_id
_entity_poly.type
_entity_poly.pdbx_seq_one_letter_code
_entity_poly.pdbx_strand_id
1 'polypeptide(L)'
;DTTDEKGFVSLAIWHTGYKVWTSNQLSLHQLENYEGLKVRVMPSAILKEQSRLFGLTPVGMPFSEVYSALQTGAIDAQDNPITLNFFMKFHEVQDFAALTNHGTLDQVIMVAKDWWDMRTEPCQDAIREAVDVGARITAELTNSIITSAALPAYEARGLEITRPTDEEWDEMRAAILPGIEALYIRDNGARGQAILDAFKAEIARYER
;
A
#
# COMPACT_ATOMS: atom_id res chain seq x y z
N ASP A 1 3.25 22.37 -9.28
CA ASP A 1 2.65 21.22 -8.62
C ASP A 1 1.85 20.41 -9.64
N THR A 2 2.10 19.10 -9.72
CA THR A 2 1.49 18.23 -10.76
C THR A 2 -0.02 18.11 -10.61
N THR A 3 -0.55 18.32 -9.41
CA THR A 3 -1.99 18.32 -9.14
C THR A 3 -2.66 19.60 -9.58
N ASP A 4 -2.00 20.75 -9.41
CA ASP A 4 -2.47 22.05 -9.91
C ASP A 4 -2.67 22.06 -11.42
N GLU A 5 -1.71 21.50 -12.17
CA GLU A 5 -1.81 21.36 -13.64
C GLU A 5 -3.01 20.51 -14.08
N LYS A 6 -3.50 19.64 -13.18
CA LYS A 6 -4.67 18.77 -13.41
C LYS A 6 -5.96 19.31 -12.80
N GLY A 7 -5.95 20.55 -12.29
CA GLY A 7 -7.12 21.19 -11.70
C GLY A 7 -7.46 20.75 -10.28
N PHE A 8 -6.47 20.28 -9.51
CA PHE A 8 -6.62 19.88 -8.11
C PHE A 8 -5.63 20.62 -7.21
N VAL A 9 -6.03 20.87 -5.97
CA VAL A 9 -5.16 21.35 -4.89
C VAL A 9 -4.96 20.22 -3.89
N SER A 10 -3.71 19.78 -3.72
CA SER A 10 -3.36 18.78 -2.71
C SER A 10 -3.26 19.44 -1.34
N LEU A 11 -3.92 18.86 -0.33
CA LEU A 11 -3.99 19.37 1.03
C LEU A 11 -3.08 18.59 1.97
N ALA A 12 -3.09 17.25 1.91
CA ALA A 12 -2.26 16.39 2.75
C ALA A 12 -2.06 15.02 2.12
N ILE A 13 -1.11 14.26 2.70
CA ILE A 13 -0.97 12.82 2.48
C ILE A 13 -1.30 12.12 3.80
N TRP A 14 -2.27 11.20 3.76
CA TRP A 14 -2.68 10.41 4.91
C TRP A 14 -2.08 9.01 4.80
N HIS A 15 -1.27 8.65 5.77
CA HIS A 15 -0.70 7.31 5.86
C HIS A 15 -1.71 6.35 6.48
N THR A 16 -2.05 5.28 5.74
CA THR A 16 -3.04 4.27 6.18
C THR A 16 -2.42 2.94 6.56
N GLY A 17 -1.10 2.86 6.58
CA GLY A 17 -0.33 1.70 6.99
C GLY A 17 0.48 1.05 5.88
N TYR A 18 1.36 0.16 6.29
CA TYR A 18 2.15 -0.66 5.39
C TYR A 18 1.33 -1.82 4.83
N LYS A 19 1.56 -2.12 3.56
CA LYS A 19 0.95 -3.27 2.87
C LYS A 19 1.58 -4.56 3.36
N VAL A 20 0.71 -5.54 3.56
CA VAL A 20 1.08 -6.90 3.92
C VAL A 20 0.42 -7.86 2.94
N TRP A 21 1.00 -9.04 2.76
CA TRP A 21 0.36 -10.09 1.98
C TRP A 21 -0.59 -10.89 2.86
N THR A 22 -1.77 -11.23 2.34
CA THR A 22 -2.57 -12.32 2.90
C THR A 22 -2.85 -13.36 1.81
N SER A 23 -2.91 -14.64 2.18
CA SER A 23 -3.15 -15.73 1.23
C SER A 23 -3.92 -16.90 1.86
N ASN A 24 -4.46 -17.80 0.99
CA ASN A 24 -5.15 -19.03 1.39
C ASN A 24 -4.29 -20.28 1.25
N GLN A 25 -3.10 -20.18 0.68
CA GLN A 25 -2.32 -21.37 0.34
C GLN A 25 -0.99 -21.48 1.09
N LEU A 26 -0.22 -20.38 1.10
CA LEU A 26 1.12 -20.35 1.66
C LEU A 26 1.40 -18.98 2.30
N SER A 27 2.25 -18.96 3.32
CA SER A 27 2.75 -17.71 3.85
C SER A 27 3.74 -17.06 2.88
N LEU A 28 3.48 -15.80 2.54
CA LEU A 28 4.25 -15.02 1.57
C LEU A 28 5.36 -14.18 2.26
N HIS A 29 6.13 -14.79 3.15
CA HIS A 29 7.32 -14.19 3.76
C HIS A 29 8.63 -14.59 3.06
N GLN A 30 8.60 -15.63 2.22
CA GLN A 30 9.73 -16.13 1.42
C GLN A 30 9.38 -16.13 -0.06
N LEU A 31 10.33 -15.74 -0.92
CA LEU A 31 10.09 -15.58 -2.37
C LEU A 31 9.66 -16.87 -3.07
N GLU A 32 10.14 -18.02 -2.62
CA GLU A 32 9.77 -19.31 -3.19
C GLU A 32 8.28 -19.64 -3.09
N ASN A 33 7.58 -19.02 -2.14
CA ASN A 33 6.16 -19.23 -1.91
C ASN A 33 5.26 -18.38 -2.83
N TYR A 34 5.83 -17.52 -3.65
CA TYR A 34 5.05 -16.60 -4.50
C TYR A 34 4.68 -17.24 -5.87
N GLU A 35 5.46 -18.21 -6.33
CA GLU A 35 5.36 -18.73 -7.69
C GLU A 35 3.96 -19.23 -8.04
N GLY A 36 3.38 -18.62 -9.07
CA GLY A 36 2.11 -19.05 -9.68
C GLY A 36 0.84 -18.62 -8.93
N LEU A 37 0.92 -18.10 -7.70
CA LEU A 37 -0.27 -17.65 -6.97
C LEU A 37 -0.95 -16.47 -7.65
N LYS A 38 -2.28 -16.52 -7.75
CA LYS A 38 -3.09 -15.44 -8.28
C LYS A 38 -3.30 -14.39 -7.20
N VAL A 39 -2.71 -13.21 -7.40
CA VAL A 39 -2.86 -12.10 -6.47
C VAL A 39 -3.75 -11.01 -7.03
N ARG A 40 -4.69 -10.54 -6.23
CA ARG A 40 -5.44 -9.34 -6.60
C ARG A 40 -4.56 -8.10 -6.49
N VAL A 41 -4.59 -7.28 -7.51
CA VAL A 41 -3.98 -5.95 -7.51
C VAL A 41 -4.97 -4.89 -7.97
N MET A 42 -4.75 -3.66 -7.52
CA MET A 42 -5.44 -2.50 -8.12
C MET A 42 -5.11 -2.42 -9.62
N PRO A 43 -5.98 -1.85 -10.47
CA PRO A 43 -5.71 -1.64 -11.89
C PRO A 43 -4.57 -0.64 -12.12
N SER A 44 -3.35 -1.04 -11.85
CA SER A 44 -2.11 -0.24 -11.93
C SER A 44 -1.03 -1.05 -12.63
N ALA A 45 -0.36 -0.46 -13.62
CA ALA A 45 0.72 -1.11 -14.35
C ALA A 45 1.90 -1.46 -13.44
N ILE A 46 2.27 -0.52 -12.55
CA ILE A 46 3.39 -0.71 -11.62
C ILE A 46 3.11 -1.82 -10.59
N LEU A 47 1.89 -1.90 -10.06
CA LEU A 47 1.53 -2.96 -9.11
C LEU A 47 1.44 -4.34 -9.77
N LYS A 48 0.98 -4.40 -11.02
CA LYS A 48 1.02 -5.63 -11.81
C LYS A 48 2.44 -6.10 -12.06
N GLU A 49 3.33 -5.18 -12.38
CA GLU A 49 4.74 -5.53 -12.60
C GLU A 49 5.44 -5.93 -11.31
N GLN A 50 5.20 -5.21 -10.22
CA GLN A 50 5.68 -5.60 -8.89
C GLN A 50 5.28 -7.05 -8.56
N SER A 51 4.02 -7.41 -8.76
CA SER A 51 3.54 -8.76 -8.51
C SER A 51 4.24 -9.80 -9.39
N ARG A 52 4.48 -9.51 -10.68
CA ARG A 52 5.22 -10.40 -11.57
C ARG A 52 6.67 -10.60 -11.14
N LEU A 53 7.31 -9.52 -10.68
CA LEU A 53 8.70 -9.59 -10.19
C LEU A 53 8.81 -10.45 -8.92
N PHE A 54 7.74 -10.54 -8.13
CA PHE A 54 7.62 -11.49 -7.04
C PHE A 54 7.36 -12.94 -7.50
N GLY A 55 7.04 -13.20 -8.77
CA GLY A 55 6.62 -14.51 -9.26
C GLY A 55 5.11 -14.75 -9.22
N LEU A 56 4.33 -13.76 -8.78
CA LEU A 56 2.87 -13.84 -8.68
C LEU A 56 2.19 -13.61 -10.03
N THR A 57 0.97 -14.13 -10.17
CA THR A 57 0.07 -13.85 -11.28
C THR A 57 -0.93 -12.76 -10.91
N PRO A 58 -0.73 -11.50 -11.34
CA PRO A 58 -1.59 -10.38 -10.96
C PRO A 58 -2.95 -10.42 -11.66
N VAL A 59 -4.02 -10.33 -10.87
CA VAL A 59 -5.40 -10.23 -11.32
C VAL A 59 -5.93 -8.84 -10.94
N GLY A 60 -6.17 -7.99 -11.96
CA GLY A 60 -6.76 -6.66 -11.75
C GLY A 60 -8.26 -6.77 -11.55
N MET A 61 -8.78 -6.33 -10.40
CA MET A 61 -10.21 -6.31 -10.13
C MET A 61 -10.63 -5.14 -9.22
N PRO A 62 -11.91 -4.71 -9.28
CA PRO A 62 -12.48 -3.75 -8.35
C PRO A 62 -12.33 -4.20 -6.90
N PHE A 63 -12.13 -3.24 -5.98
CA PHE A 63 -11.93 -3.56 -4.57
C PHE A 63 -13.15 -4.24 -3.93
N SER A 64 -14.35 -3.88 -4.35
CA SER A 64 -15.61 -4.46 -3.89
C SER A 64 -15.77 -5.95 -4.18
N GLU A 65 -15.01 -6.51 -5.12
CA GLU A 65 -15.08 -7.92 -5.51
C GLU A 65 -14.08 -8.81 -4.77
N VAL A 66 -13.11 -8.21 -4.06
CA VAL A 66 -11.96 -8.94 -3.47
C VAL A 66 -12.39 -9.98 -2.45
N TYR A 67 -13.28 -9.64 -1.52
CA TYR A 67 -13.75 -10.58 -0.49
C TYR A 67 -14.35 -11.86 -1.13
N SER A 68 -15.27 -11.69 -2.07
CA SER A 68 -15.91 -12.82 -2.73
C SER A 68 -14.92 -13.63 -3.59
N ALA A 69 -13.96 -12.96 -4.23
CA ALA A 69 -12.94 -13.63 -5.03
C ALA A 69 -11.97 -14.47 -4.17
N LEU A 70 -11.60 -13.97 -2.99
CA LEU A 70 -10.82 -14.73 -1.99
C LEU A 70 -11.63 -15.90 -1.44
N GLN A 71 -12.89 -15.65 -1.07
CA GLN A 71 -13.77 -16.67 -0.50
C GLN A 71 -14.01 -17.85 -1.48
N THR A 72 -14.13 -17.57 -2.77
CA THR A 72 -14.38 -18.59 -3.80
C THR A 72 -13.11 -19.21 -4.37
N GLY A 73 -11.92 -18.71 -4.00
CA GLY A 73 -10.66 -19.17 -4.57
C GLY A 73 -10.43 -18.70 -6.02
N ALA A 74 -11.14 -17.70 -6.49
CA ALA A 74 -10.86 -17.08 -7.79
C ALA A 74 -9.50 -16.38 -7.83
N ILE A 75 -9.07 -15.90 -6.66
CA ILE A 75 -7.72 -15.42 -6.36
C ILE A 75 -7.22 -16.08 -5.07
N ASP A 76 -5.92 -16.22 -4.94
CA ASP A 76 -5.26 -16.88 -3.81
C ASP A 76 -4.78 -15.90 -2.74
N ALA A 77 -4.45 -14.68 -3.15
CA ALA A 77 -3.81 -13.67 -2.31
C ALA A 77 -4.23 -12.24 -2.66
N GLN A 78 -3.95 -11.32 -1.74
CA GLN A 78 -4.09 -9.88 -1.93
C GLN A 78 -3.07 -9.11 -1.10
N ASP A 79 -2.85 -7.83 -1.41
CA ASP A 79 -1.98 -6.91 -0.67
C ASP A 79 -2.73 -5.64 -0.26
N ASN A 80 -2.83 -5.41 1.02
CA ASN A 80 -3.37 -4.17 1.60
C ASN A 80 -2.83 -3.98 3.02
N PRO A 81 -2.97 -2.78 3.61
CA PRO A 81 -2.68 -2.58 5.03
C PRO A 81 -3.54 -3.46 5.95
N ILE A 82 -2.97 -3.85 7.08
CA ILE A 82 -3.64 -4.69 8.09
C ILE A 82 -4.99 -4.10 8.51
N THR A 83 -5.04 -2.78 8.72
CA THR A 83 -6.28 -2.07 9.09
C THR A 83 -7.36 -2.23 8.04
N LEU A 84 -7.01 -2.08 6.76
CA LEU A 84 -7.96 -2.23 5.66
C LEU A 84 -8.43 -3.68 5.54
N ASN A 85 -7.52 -4.64 5.64
CA ASN A 85 -7.86 -6.07 5.65
C ASN A 85 -8.81 -6.43 6.79
N PHE A 86 -8.62 -5.82 7.97
CA PHE A 86 -9.49 -6.01 9.13
C PHE A 86 -10.89 -5.45 8.88
N PHE A 87 -11.03 -4.19 8.46
CA PHE A 87 -12.32 -3.56 8.19
C PHE A 87 -13.09 -4.23 7.04
N MET A 88 -12.38 -4.71 6.03
CA MET A 88 -12.97 -5.45 4.91
C MET A 88 -13.15 -6.93 5.18
N LYS A 89 -12.79 -7.38 6.38
CA LYS A 89 -12.95 -8.77 6.85
C LYS A 89 -12.19 -9.80 6.02
N PHE A 90 -11.13 -9.39 5.31
CA PHE A 90 -10.36 -10.33 4.50
C PHE A 90 -9.73 -11.45 5.33
N HIS A 91 -9.42 -11.19 6.60
CA HIS A 91 -8.95 -12.19 7.55
C HIS A 91 -9.96 -13.33 7.80
N GLU A 92 -11.26 -13.14 7.49
CA GLU A 92 -12.25 -14.21 7.59
C GLU A 92 -12.12 -15.27 6.49
N VAL A 93 -11.49 -14.91 5.37
CA VAL A 93 -11.38 -15.71 4.13
C VAL A 93 -9.93 -15.92 3.70
N GLN A 94 -8.98 -15.75 4.61
CA GLN A 94 -7.54 -15.98 4.39
C GLN A 94 -6.98 -16.78 5.56
N ASP A 95 -5.92 -17.56 5.32
CA ASP A 95 -5.30 -18.44 6.32
C ASP A 95 -3.91 -17.95 6.76
N PHE A 96 -3.25 -17.14 5.93
CA PHE A 96 -1.89 -16.64 6.15
C PHE A 96 -1.84 -15.11 6.06
N ALA A 97 -1.00 -14.50 6.90
CA ALA A 97 -0.67 -13.07 6.85
C ALA A 97 0.85 -12.87 6.98
N ALA A 98 1.51 -12.46 5.92
CA ALA A 98 2.93 -12.14 5.92
C ALA A 98 3.15 -10.63 6.06
N LEU A 99 3.71 -10.20 7.19
CA LEU A 99 3.92 -8.79 7.54
C LEU A 99 5.19 -8.25 6.87
N THR A 100 5.21 -8.27 5.55
CA THR A 100 6.35 -7.90 4.73
C THR A 100 6.60 -6.41 4.64
N ASN A 101 5.61 -5.56 4.91
CA ASN A 101 5.71 -4.10 4.81
C ASN A 101 6.33 -3.61 3.48
N HIS A 102 6.03 -4.32 2.39
CA HIS A 102 6.65 -4.15 1.07
C HIS A 102 6.18 -2.90 0.30
N GLY A 103 5.34 -2.09 0.89
CA GLY A 103 4.84 -0.83 0.32
C GLY A 103 3.93 -0.10 1.28
N THR A 104 3.53 1.11 0.91
CA THR A 104 2.53 1.90 1.63
C THR A 104 1.26 2.05 0.79
N LEU A 105 0.13 2.29 1.44
CA LEU A 105 -1.10 2.72 0.80
C LEU A 105 -1.45 4.11 1.34
N ASP A 106 -0.79 5.13 0.79
CA ASP A 106 -1.02 6.50 1.20
C ASP A 106 -2.15 7.12 0.38
N GLN A 107 -2.96 7.95 1.02
CA GLN A 107 -4.07 8.65 0.38
C GLN A 107 -3.73 10.14 0.25
N VAL A 108 -3.83 10.65 -0.98
CA VAL A 108 -3.69 12.08 -1.22
C VAL A 108 -5.06 12.74 -1.05
N ILE A 109 -5.16 13.61 -0.06
CA ILE A 109 -6.35 14.42 0.16
C ILE A 109 -6.27 15.63 -0.74
N MET A 110 -7.24 15.76 -1.64
CA MET A 110 -7.26 16.85 -2.62
C MET A 110 -8.68 17.39 -2.84
N VAL A 111 -8.75 18.63 -3.29
CA VAL A 111 -9.98 19.30 -3.67
C VAL A 111 -9.89 19.83 -5.10
N ALA A 112 -11.02 20.03 -5.76
CA ALA A 112 -11.04 20.70 -7.06
C ALA A 112 -10.53 22.13 -6.93
N LYS A 113 -9.65 22.55 -7.85
CA LYS A 113 -9.02 23.87 -7.81
C LYS A 113 -10.03 25.00 -7.90
N ASP A 114 -10.99 24.89 -8.82
CA ASP A 114 -12.05 25.92 -9.00
C ASP A 114 -12.87 26.09 -7.71
N TRP A 115 -13.19 24.99 -7.02
CA TRP A 115 -13.88 25.05 -5.74
C TRP A 115 -13.01 25.72 -4.67
N TRP A 116 -11.71 25.40 -4.63
CA TRP A 116 -10.75 25.95 -3.68
C TRP A 116 -10.58 27.46 -3.85
N ASP A 117 -10.41 27.92 -5.09
CA ASP A 117 -10.18 29.33 -5.43
C ASP A 117 -11.39 30.23 -5.10
N MET A 118 -12.59 29.66 -4.98
CA MET A 118 -13.78 30.37 -4.51
C MET A 118 -13.87 30.50 -2.99
N ARG A 119 -12.98 29.91 -2.23
CA ARG A 119 -12.96 30.00 -0.75
C ARG A 119 -12.18 31.23 -0.32
N THR A 120 -12.66 31.88 0.76
CA THR A 120 -11.88 32.94 1.41
C THR A 120 -10.65 32.35 2.10
N GLU A 121 -9.60 33.14 2.26
CA GLU A 121 -8.36 32.73 2.92
C GLU A 121 -8.61 32.10 4.30
N PRO A 122 -9.43 32.68 5.21
CA PRO A 122 -9.73 32.03 6.48
C PRO A 122 -10.41 30.67 6.35
N CYS A 123 -11.21 30.46 5.31
CA CYS A 123 -11.85 29.18 5.04
C CYS A 123 -10.80 28.15 4.54
N GLN A 124 -9.89 28.57 3.68
CA GLN A 124 -8.80 27.72 3.20
C GLN A 124 -7.88 27.28 4.36
N ASP A 125 -7.54 28.20 5.25
CA ASP A 125 -6.71 27.92 6.42
C ASP A 125 -7.39 26.95 7.39
N ALA A 126 -8.67 27.15 7.68
CA ALA A 126 -9.44 26.22 8.51
C ALA A 126 -9.52 24.81 7.92
N ILE A 127 -9.65 24.70 6.59
CA ILE A 127 -9.66 23.40 5.91
C ILE A 127 -8.26 22.74 6.00
N ARG A 128 -7.18 23.48 5.78
CA ARG A 128 -5.81 22.95 5.92
C ARG A 128 -5.56 22.45 7.34
N GLU A 129 -5.90 23.23 8.34
CA GLU A 129 -5.77 22.84 9.75
C GLU A 129 -6.57 21.56 10.05
N ALA A 130 -7.82 21.50 9.62
CA ALA A 130 -8.66 20.31 9.82
C ALA A 130 -8.08 19.05 9.17
N VAL A 131 -7.53 19.17 7.95
CA VAL A 131 -6.92 18.06 7.22
C VAL A 131 -5.62 17.62 7.89
N ASP A 132 -4.79 18.54 8.39
CA ASP A 132 -3.56 18.24 9.13
C ASP A 132 -3.84 17.53 10.46
N VAL A 133 -4.87 17.98 11.19
CA VAL A 133 -5.36 17.30 12.40
C VAL A 133 -5.82 15.89 12.05
N GLY A 134 -6.59 15.74 10.97
CA GLY A 134 -7.05 14.45 10.47
C GLY A 134 -5.90 13.51 10.14
N ALA A 135 -4.82 14.00 9.51
CA ALA A 135 -3.64 13.20 9.18
C ALA A 135 -2.97 12.62 10.44
N ARG A 136 -2.78 13.45 11.49
CA ARG A 136 -2.20 12.99 12.76
C ARG A 136 -3.07 11.95 13.45
N ILE A 137 -4.37 12.22 13.57
CA ILE A 137 -5.32 11.28 14.19
C ILE A 137 -5.35 9.97 13.41
N THR A 138 -5.34 9.99 12.09
CA THR A 138 -5.34 8.78 11.25
C THR A 138 -4.10 7.95 11.51
N ALA A 139 -2.91 8.56 11.58
CA ALA A 139 -1.67 7.84 11.87
C ALA A 139 -1.67 7.17 13.26
N GLU A 140 -2.13 7.89 14.29
CA GLU A 140 -2.24 7.37 15.66
C GLU A 140 -3.25 6.22 15.74
N LEU A 141 -4.44 6.39 15.15
CA LEU A 141 -5.49 5.38 15.12
C LEU A 141 -5.06 4.13 14.33
N THR A 142 -4.34 4.29 13.22
CA THR A 142 -3.85 3.16 12.43
C THR A 142 -3.01 2.22 13.30
N ASN A 143 -2.02 2.75 14.01
CA ASN A 143 -1.19 1.94 14.90
C ASN A 143 -1.98 1.30 16.05
N SER A 144 -2.89 2.05 16.64
CA SER A 144 -3.76 1.55 17.71
C SER A 144 -4.65 0.40 17.22
N ILE A 145 -5.29 0.55 16.07
CA ILE A 145 -6.16 -0.48 15.49
C ILE A 145 -5.37 -1.74 15.15
N ILE A 146 -4.17 -1.61 14.59
CA ILE A 146 -3.33 -2.77 14.26
C ILE A 146 -3.09 -3.63 15.50
N THR A 147 -2.67 -3.00 16.61
CA THR A 147 -2.25 -3.72 17.82
C THR A 147 -3.40 -4.15 18.71
N SER A 148 -4.47 -3.35 18.82
CA SER A 148 -5.56 -3.60 19.77
C SER A 148 -6.76 -4.34 19.17
N ALA A 149 -6.89 -4.39 17.85
CA ALA A 149 -8.05 -5.00 17.21
C ALA A 149 -7.70 -5.95 16.06
N ALA A 150 -6.91 -5.48 15.08
CA ALA A 150 -6.71 -6.24 13.84
C ALA A 150 -5.86 -7.49 14.04
N LEU A 151 -4.66 -7.38 14.63
CA LEU A 151 -3.82 -8.55 14.91
C LEU A 151 -4.50 -9.54 15.87
N PRO A 152 -5.12 -9.11 16.99
CA PRO A 152 -5.92 -10.02 17.82
C PRO A 152 -7.04 -10.73 17.07
N ALA A 153 -7.72 -10.07 16.12
CA ALA A 153 -8.75 -10.71 15.31
C ALA A 153 -8.16 -11.76 14.36
N TYR A 154 -6.98 -11.52 13.78
CA TYR A 154 -6.27 -12.50 12.94
C TYR A 154 -5.90 -13.73 13.77
N GLU A 155 -5.31 -13.53 14.95
CA GLU A 155 -4.95 -14.61 15.88
C GLU A 155 -6.19 -15.41 16.31
N ALA A 156 -7.27 -14.74 16.69
CA ALA A 156 -8.53 -15.37 17.09
C ALA A 156 -9.17 -16.19 15.96
N ARG A 157 -8.97 -15.78 14.70
CA ARG A 157 -9.42 -16.55 13.51
C ARG A 157 -8.47 -17.70 13.18
N GLY A 158 -7.28 -17.72 13.77
CA GLY A 158 -6.26 -18.74 13.55
C GLY A 158 -5.39 -18.54 12.32
N LEU A 159 -5.24 -17.30 11.84
CA LEU A 159 -4.29 -17.02 10.77
C LEU A 159 -2.86 -17.26 11.24
N GLU A 160 -2.06 -17.87 10.37
CA GLU A 160 -0.62 -17.90 10.55
C GLU A 160 -0.02 -16.55 10.21
N ILE A 161 0.51 -15.86 11.22
CA ILE A 161 1.11 -14.52 11.06
C ILE A 161 2.63 -14.69 11.04
N THR A 162 3.26 -14.32 9.93
CA THR A 162 4.71 -14.39 9.75
C THR A 162 5.32 -13.02 9.50
N ARG A 163 6.63 -12.92 9.76
CA ARG A 163 7.46 -11.76 9.44
C ARG A 163 8.69 -12.26 8.71
N PRO A 164 9.08 -11.65 7.59
CA PRO A 164 10.36 -11.98 6.97
C PRO A 164 11.52 -11.62 7.91
N THR A 165 12.58 -12.40 7.86
CA THR A 165 13.88 -12.03 8.44
C THR A 165 14.49 -10.88 7.64
N ASP A 166 15.57 -10.28 8.14
CA ASP A 166 16.27 -9.22 7.42
C ASP A 166 16.85 -9.75 6.08
N GLU A 167 17.35 -11.00 6.07
CA GLU A 167 17.86 -11.66 4.87
C GLU A 167 16.75 -11.89 3.83
N GLU A 168 15.60 -12.42 4.24
CA GLU A 168 14.43 -12.61 3.36
C GLU A 168 13.92 -11.28 2.82
N TRP A 169 13.97 -10.22 3.63
CA TRP A 169 13.60 -8.89 3.22
C TRP A 169 14.56 -8.32 2.16
N ASP A 170 15.86 -8.50 2.35
CA ASP A 170 16.89 -8.07 1.40
C ASP A 170 16.79 -8.83 0.07
N GLU A 171 16.49 -10.13 0.10
CA GLU A 171 16.21 -10.93 -1.09
C GLU A 171 14.99 -10.39 -1.86
N MET A 172 13.88 -10.09 -1.16
CA MET A 172 12.69 -9.50 -1.79
C MET A 172 13.01 -8.14 -2.43
N ARG A 173 13.75 -7.27 -1.74
CA ARG A 173 14.17 -5.97 -2.26
C ARG A 173 15.04 -6.11 -3.51
N ALA A 174 16.02 -6.98 -3.47
CA ALA A 174 16.93 -7.23 -4.59
C ALA A 174 16.20 -7.76 -5.83
N ALA A 175 15.19 -8.61 -5.63
CA ALA A 175 14.38 -9.15 -6.72
C ALA A 175 13.50 -8.08 -7.42
N ILE A 176 13.02 -7.08 -6.68
CA ILE A 176 11.94 -6.21 -7.14
C ILE A 176 12.41 -4.81 -7.51
N LEU A 177 13.22 -4.16 -6.65
CA LEU A 177 13.55 -2.74 -6.79
C LEU A 177 14.13 -2.38 -8.15
N PRO A 178 15.11 -3.11 -8.73
CA PRO A 178 15.67 -2.74 -10.01
C PRO A 178 14.62 -2.69 -11.13
N GLY A 179 13.69 -3.65 -11.16
CA GLY A 179 12.64 -3.72 -12.17
C GLY A 179 11.61 -2.60 -12.02
N ILE A 180 11.20 -2.30 -10.79
CA ILE A 180 10.24 -1.22 -10.50
C ILE A 180 10.84 0.16 -10.76
N GLU A 181 12.08 0.38 -10.39
CA GLU A 181 12.79 1.62 -10.67
C GLU A 181 12.92 1.87 -12.17
N ALA A 182 13.34 0.85 -12.92
CA ALA A 182 13.44 0.92 -14.37
C ALA A 182 12.09 1.22 -15.03
N LEU A 183 11.01 0.58 -14.56
CA LEU A 183 9.66 0.87 -15.03
C LEU A 183 9.24 2.31 -14.72
N TYR A 184 9.49 2.77 -13.50
CA TYR A 184 9.13 4.12 -13.07
C TYR A 184 9.87 5.19 -13.90
N ILE A 185 11.18 4.99 -14.12
CA ILE A 185 12.00 5.89 -14.95
C ILE A 185 11.54 5.87 -16.40
N ARG A 186 11.26 4.70 -16.96
CA ARG A 186 10.73 4.57 -18.32
C ARG A 186 9.45 5.37 -18.53
N ASP A 187 8.52 5.30 -17.56
CA ASP A 187 7.20 5.90 -17.69
C ASP A 187 7.19 7.41 -17.35
N ASN A 188 8.17 7.91 -16.60
CA ASN A 188 8.26 9.30 -16.14
C ASN A 188 9.48 10.07 -16.66
N GLY A 189 10.39 9.44 -17.40
CA GLY A 189 11.57 10.05 -17.99
C GLY A 189 12.51 10.70 -16.99
N ALA A 190 13.19 11.78 -17.40
CA ALA A 190 14.16 12.49 -16.56
C ALA A 190 13.57 13.04 -15.25
N ARG A 191 12.28 13.40 -15.23
CA ARG A 191 11.59 13.84 -14.01
C ARG A 191 11.46 12.68 -13.02
N GLY A 192 11.13 11.48 -13.50
CA GLY A 192 11.04 10.28 -12.68
C GLY A 192 12.40 9.93 -12.06
N GLN A 193 13.47 10.00 -12.84
CA GLN A 193 14.84 9.79 -12.34
C GLN A 193 15.17 10.78 -11.21
N ALA A 194 14.94 12.08 -11.42
CA ALA A 194 15.25 13.09 -10.43
C ALA A 194 14.47 12.91 -9.12
N ILE A 195 13.19 12.51 -9.18
CA ILE A 195 12.38 12.21 -8.01
C ILE A 195 12.92 10.99 -7.27
N LEU A 196 13.27 9.92 -8.00
CA LEU A 196 13.82 8.70 -7.40
C LEU A 196 15.17 8.97 -6.72
N ASP A 197 16.04 9.74 -7.35
CA ASP A 197 17.34 10.11 -6.78
C ASP A 197 17.17 10.94 -5.48
N ALA A 198 16.26 11.91 -5.49
CA ALA A 198 15.94 12.70 -4.30
C ALA A 198 15.37 11.83 -3.16
N PHE A 199 14.50 10.88 -3.49
CA PHE A 199 13.92 9.96 -2.53
C PHE A 199 14.98 9.04 -1.91
N LYS A 200 15.86 8.45 -2.74
CA LYS A 200 16.98 7.63 -2.26
C LYS A 200 17.96 8.42 -1.40
N ALA A 201 18.27 9.66 -1.77
CA ALA A 201 19.12 10.52 -0.99
C ALA A 201 18.52 10.85 0.39
N GLU A 202 17.19 10.98 0.47
CA GLU A 202 16.52 11.22 1.74
C GLU A 202 16.52 9.97 2.62
N ILE A 203 16.20 8.78 2.07
CA ILE A 203 16.28 7.51 2.81
C ILE A 203 17.65 7.32 3.43
N ALA A 204 18.73 7.54 2.68
CA ALA A 204 20.11 7.38 3.14
C ALA A 204 20.49 8.31 4.31
N ARG A 205 19.66 9.32 4.64
CA ARG A 205 19.85 10.19 5.84
C ARG A 205 19.34 9.54 7.10
N TYR A 206 18.37 8.61 6.99
CA TYR A 206 17.77 7.92 8.14
C TYR A 206 18.41 6.55 8.41
N GLU A 207 19.16 6.00 7.47
CA GLU A 207 19.89 4.73 7.62
C GLU A 207 21.27 4.90 8.31
N ARG A 208 21.60 6.11 8.80
CA ARG A 208 22.82 6.44 9.54
C ARG A 208 22.51 6.55 11.02
#